data_0692c7d85864cbb96d8882ebdaaf2714
#
_entry.id   0692c7d85864cbb96d8882ebdaaf2714
#
_cell.length_a   1.000
_cell.length_b   1.000
_cell.length_c   1.000
_cell.angle_alpha   90.00
_cell.angle_beta   90.00
_cell.angle_gamma   90.00
#
_symmetry.space_group_name_H-M   'P 1'
#
loop_
_entity.id
_entity.type
_entity.pdbx_description
1 polymer ?
#
loop_
_entity_poly.entity_id
_entity_poly.type
_entity_poly.pdbx_seq_one_letter_code
_entity_poly.pdbx_strand_id
1 'polypeptide(L)'
;MAKRGGPSISVKMILTTTLLIVVTVVGSGFLNVVNVRRELDKSATERIQDFTQGRITLGELGTPLFARAMEQLLIDHGRDADIQVVVQSTVAGDTKDARNGKKDLGLALALVLDPNQNVIAACTEGAKLDCKPGQHQPMGPAFGPVAVEAWQKSLAAWKAAKKGEALVETDVTSSGAKVAVFAYPVFVGEAPTAAGALATDPPAARQGYVVLGYDMAPVDWFTQEAADQKAAASTKTAIYTGAVGALFVLIGTLLAIFQGLSISRPIRALTWKADQIARGDLDARVEVTSGDEIGLLGENFNFMADQIAILLQQTAEKAKIEQELEVAKAIQETLVPSDAPVKKGTLTFAGFYQPAAQTGGDWWTWAELAGGKILVVIGDVTGHGVPSAMITAAAKASCDVARYVHDDDVTVTRLLELMNHAIFESAQRRFVMTCFASIIDTKARTITYANAGHNFPYLFRTGEGNKGEFGSLMIRGNRLGDDRDSRYEAKTTDLMPGDVLVWYTDGIVECENTTGEEYGEKRFRASVRKASSLDAGEMRDAIITDAGTFFADTARKDDITMVVGRIH
;
A
#
# COMPACT_ATOMS: atom_id res chain seq x y z
N MET A 1 21.56 -11.09 -2.94
CA MET A 1 20.60 -9.99 -3.33
C MET A 1 21.38 -8.82 -3.87
N ALA A 2 21.11 -8.42 -5.13
CA ALA A 2 21.76 -7.28 -5.76
C ALA A 2 21.44 -5.99 -4.97
N LYS A 3 22.49 -5.26 -4.56
CA LYS A 3 22.34 -3.90 -4.00
C LYS A 3 21.55 -3.06 -5.01
N ARG A 4 20.27 -2.83 -4.77
CA ARG A 4 19.52 -1.80 -5.48
C ARG A 4 20.12 -0.45 -5.12
N GLY A 5 20.95 0.11 -6.02
CA GLY A 5 21.73 1.34 -5.85
C GLY A 5 20.89 2.63 -5.97
N GLY A 6 19.66 2.65 -5.44
CA GLY A 6 18.83 3.85 -5.39
C GLY A 6 18.88 4.52 -4.01
N PRO A 7 18.60 5.84 -3.92
CA PRO A 7 18.51 6.53 -2.64
C PRO A 7 17.44 5.90 -1.76
N SER A 8 17.68 5.86 -0.43
CA SER A 8 16.75 5.28 0.54
C SER A 8 15.40 6.00 0.53
N ILE A 9 14.34 5.31 0.99
CA ILE A 9 12.99 5.86 1.08
C ILE A 9 12.99 7.20 1.83
N SER A 10 13.74 7.32 2.94
CA SER A 10 13.88 8.57 3.70
C SER A 10 14.48 9.69 2.85
N VAL A 11 15.53 9.42 2.10
CA VAL A 11 16.15 10.42 1.22
C VAL A 11 15.19 10.86 0.13
N LYS A 12 14.44 9.95 -0.48
CA LYS A 12 13.42 10.29 -1.46
C LYS A 12 12.30 11.15 -0.85
N MET A 13 11.77 10.77 0.31
CA MET A 13 10.74 11.54 1.01
C MET A 13 11.23 12.94 1.39
N ILE A 14 12.40 13.05 1.99
CA ILE A 14 12.99 14.34 2.37
C ILE A 14 13.14 15.24 1.13
N LEU A 15 13.72 14.71 0.05
CA LEU A 15 13.92 15.47 -1.18
C LEU A 15 12.61 15.92 -1.82
N THR A 16 11.61 15.03 -1.93
CA THR A 16 10.32 15.39 -2.56
C THR A 16 9.54 16.39 -1.73
N THR A 17 9.49 16.23 -0.41
CA THR A 17 8.79 17.14 0.49
C THR A 17 9.48 18.51 0.51
N THR A 18 10.81 18.54 0.62
CA THR A 18 11.58 19.79 0.59
C THR A 18 11.42 20.51 -0.74
N LEU A 19 11.49 19.81 -1.87
CA LEU A 19 11.29 20.37 -3.20
C LEU A 19 9.89 20.99 -3.33
N LEU A 20 8.85 20.29 -2.88
CA LEU A 20 7.47 20.78 -2.93
C LEU A 20 7.32 22.08 -2.11
N ILE A 21 7.87 22.12 -0.90
CA ILE A 21 7.84 23.30 -0.04
C ILE A 21 8.57 24.48 -0.71
N VAL A 22 9.77 24.26 -1.24
CA VAL A 22 10.54 25.30 -1.92
C VAL A 22 9.78 25.86 -3.12
N VAL A 23 9.23 24.99 -3.99
CA VAL A 23 8.46 25.41 -5.17
C VAL A 23 7.23 26.22 -4.76
N THR A 24 6.49 25.78 -3.75
CA THR A 24 5.29 26.48 -3.28
C THR A 24 5.63 27.84 -2.67
N VAL A 25 6.65 27.92 -1.82
CA VAL A 25 7.06 29.16 -1.14
C VAL A 25 7.64 30.16 -2.14
N VAL A 26 8.51 29.71 -3.03
CA VAL A 26 9.10 30.59 -4.06
C VAL A 26 8.03 31.09 -5.03
N GLY A 27 7.11 30.19 -5.48
CA GLY A 27 6.02 30.54 -6.38
C GLY A 27 5.05 31.57 -5.77
N SER A 28 4.60 31.33 -4.52
CA SER A 28 3.71 32.25 -3.81
C SER A 28 4.39 33.58 -3.49
N GLY A 29 5.66 33.56 -3.10
CA GLY A 29 6.44 34.76 -2.86
C GLY A 29 6.61 35.61 -4.09
N PHE A 30 6.90 35.00 -5.22
CA PHE A 30 7.00 35.68 -6.51
C PHE A 30 5.66 36.34 -6.89
N LEU A 31 4.56 35.60 -6.81
CA LEU A 31 3.21 36.12 -7.09
C LEU A 31 2.85 37.30 -6.19
N ASN A 32 3.21 37.26 -4.92
CA ASN A 32 2.95 38.34 -3.97
C ASN A 32 3.70 39.62 -4.38
N VAL A 33 4.98 39.52 -4.70
CA VAL A 33 5.78 40.69 -5.16
C VAL A 33 5.21 41.26 -6.45
N VAL A 34 4.82 40.42 -7.41
CA VAL A 34 4.22 40.86 -8.68
C VAL A 34 2.89 41.59 -8.44
N ASN A 35 2.03 41.05 -7.56
CA ASN A 35 0.74 41.66 -7.25
C ASN A 35 0.90 43.02 -6.56
N VAL A 36 1.79 43.13 -5.57
CA VAL A 36 2.07 44.42 -4.90
C VAL A 36 2.58 45.46 -5.88
N ARG A 37 3.48 45.08 -6.78
CA ARG A 37 3.95 45.99 -7.83
C ARG A 37 2.82 46.47 -8.73
N ARG A 38 1.95 45.57 -9.18
CA ARG A 38 0.81 45.89 -10.03
C ARG A 38 -0.18 46.84 -9.36
N GLU A 39 -0.45 46.64 -8.07
CA GLU A 39 -1.37 47.48 -7.27
C GLU A 39 -0.79 48.90 -7.10
N LEU A 40 0.51 49.01 -6.82
CA LEU A 40 1.20 50.30 -6.70
C LEU A 40 1.22 51.04 -8.04
N ASP A 41 1.46 50.35 -9.16
CA ASP A 41 1.45 50.96 -10.50
C ASP A 41 0.06 51.52 -10.82
N LYS A 42 -1.01 50.75 -10.55
CA LYS A 42 -2.39 51.18 -10.78
C LYS A 42 -2.72 52.44 -9.96
N SER A 43 -2.44 52.40 -8.67
CA SER A 43 -2.73 53.52 -7.76
C SER A 43 -1.93 54.79 -8.13
N ALA A 44 -0.66 54.65 -8.53
CA ALA A 44 0.12 55.78 -9.00
C ALA A 44 -0.43 56.38 -10.29
N THR A 45 -0.79 55.54 -11.26
CA THR A 45 -1.35 55.97 -12.54
C THR A 45 -2.66 56.72 -12.35
N GLU A 46 -3.57 56.17 -11.52
CA GLU A 46 -4.86 56.80 -11.21
C GLU A 46 -4.68 58.19 -10.58
N ARG A 47 -3.80 58.34 -9.60
CA ARG A 47 -3.52 59.65 -8.96
C ARG A 47 -2.95 60.67 -9.92
N ILE A 48 -2.02 60.26 -10.80
CA ILE A 48 -1.43 61.15 -11.82
C ILE A 48 -2.50 61.58 -12.81
N GLN A 49 -3.34 60.63 -13.24
CA GLN A 49 -4.42 60.93 -14.18
C GLN A 49 -5.45 61.89 -13.58
N ASP A 50 -5.90 61.63 -12.34
CA ASP A 50 -6.86 62.48 -11.63
C ASP A 50 -6.32 63.92 -11.47
N PHE A 51 -5.02 64.06 -11.07
CA PHE A 51 -4.40 65.38 -10.95
C PHE A 51 -4.31 66.10 -12.28
N THR A 52 -3.86 65.39 -13.33
CA THR A 52 -3.74 65.97 -14.69
C THR A 52 -5.10 66.38 -15.22
N GLN A 53 -6.09 65.53 -15.12
CA GLN A 53 -7.46 65.79 -15.57
C GLN A 53 -8.06 66.98 -14.80
N GLY A 54 -7.81 67.06 -13.48
CA GLY A 54 -8.27 68.17 -12.67
C GLY A 54 -7.72 69.52 -13.15
N ARG A 55 -6.45 69.59 -13.54
CA ARG A 55 -5.79 70.84 -14.10
C ARG A 55 -6.38 71.20 -15.47
N ILE A 56 -6.58 70.19 -16.32
CA ILE A 56 -7.19 70.45 -17.65
C ILE A 56 -8.63 70.97 -17.47
N THR A 57 -9.44 70.34 -16.61
CA THR A 57 -10.80 70.78 -16.34
C THR A 57 -10.87 72.20 -15.79
N LEU A 58 -9.94 72.56 -14.89
CA LEU A 58 -9.84 73.94 -14.40
C LEU A 58 -9.51 74.95 -15.53
N GLY A 59 -8.64 74.55 -16.45
CA GLY A 59 -8.31 75.41 -17.63
C GLY A 59 -9.50 75.55 -18.58
N GLU A 60 -10.15 74.41 -18.89
CA GLU A 60 -11.33 74.41 -19.80
C GLU A 60 -12.49 75.25 -19.27
N LEU A 61 -12.77 75.19 -17.97
CA LEU A 61 -13.90 75.91 -17.36
C LEU A 61 -13.50 77.34 -16.95
N GLY A 62 -12.27 77.48 -16.43
CA GLY A 62 -11.79 78.77 -15.89
C GLY A 62 -11.50 79.82 -16.96
N THR A 63 -10.91 79.43 -18.09
CA THR A 63 -10.50 80.37 -19.12
C THR A 63 -11.69 81.10 -19.78
N PRO A 64 -12.81 80.43 -20.17
CA PRO A 64 -13.99 81.14 -20.65
C PRO A 64 -14.65 82.04 -19.61
N LEU A 65 -14.64 81.63 -18.32
CA LEU A 65 -15.18 82.42 -17.22
C LEU A 65 -14.33 83.72 -17.03
N PHE A 66 -13.00 83.58 -17.05
CA PHE A 66 -12.13 84.69 -16.97
C PHE A 66 -12.26 85.63 -18.16
N ALA A 67 -12.44 85.07 -19.38
CA ALA A 67 -12.70 85.84 -20.58
C ALA A 67 -13.99 86.69 -20.46
N ARG A 68 -15.05 86.15 -19.90
CA ARG A 68 -16.30 86.89 -19.60
C ARG A 68 -16.06 88.01 -18.58
N ALA A 69 -15.29 87.73 -17.53
CA ALA A 69 -14.94 88.79 -16.57
C ALA A 69 -14.14 89.94 -17.21
N MET A 70 -13.36 89.69 -18.25
CA MET A 70 -12.58 90.68 -19.00
C MET A 70 -13.41 91.40 -20.04
N GLU A 71 -14.57 90.91 -20.44
CA GLU A 71 -15.40 91.49 -21.51
C GLU A 71 -15.69 92.98 -21.28
N GLN A 72 -16.25 93.29 -20.12
CA GLN A 72 -16.60 94.68 -19.83
C GLN A 72 -15.37 95.63 -19.73
N LEU A 73 -14.24 95.13 -19.18
CA LEU A 73 -13.01 95.87 -19.02
C LEU A 73 -12.34 96.17 -20.37
N LEU A 74 -12.53 95.33 -21.36
CA LEU A 74 -11.98 95.45 -22.70
C LEU A 74 -12.86 96.40 -23.58
N ILE A 75 -14.18 96.47 -23.28
CA ILE A 75 -15.09 97.40 -24.00
C ILE A 75 -14.87 98.84 -23.58
N ASP A 76 -14.64 99.10 -22.32
CA ASP A 76 -14.39 100.43 -21.79
C ASP A 76 -12.96 100.89 -22.06
N HIS A 77 -12.73 101.53 -23.17
CA HIS A 77 -11.41 102.07 -23.58
C HIS A 77 -10.81 102.97 -22.48
N GLY A 78 -9.62 102.63 -21.97
CA GLY A 78 -8.94 103.34 -20.91
C GLY A 78 -8.88 102.64 -19.55
N ARG A 79 -9.40 101.41 -19.44
CA ARG A 79 -9.34 100.61 -18.20
C ARG A 79 -8.19 99.57 -18.16
N ASP A 80 -7.12 99.79 -18.90
CA ASP A 80 -6.00 98.88 -18.96
C ASP A 80 -5.31 98.67 -17.60
N ALA A 81 -5.34 99.66 -16.73
CA ALA A 81 -4.83 99.53 -15.37
C ALA A 81 -5.69 98.54 -14.51
N ASP A 82 -7.02 98.53 -14.73
CA ASP A 82 -7.87 97.63 -14.05
C ASP A 82 -7.68 96.19 -14.55
N ILE A 83 -7.52 96.00 -15.86
CA ILE A 83 -7.16 94.73 -16.46
C ILE A 83 -5.90 94.17 -15.87
N GLN A 84 -4.83 95.06 -15.76
CA GLN A 84 -3.56 94.70 -15.18
C GLN A 84 -3.70 94.25 -13.71
N VAL A 85 -4.54 94.96 -12.93
CA VAL A 85 -4.82 94.58 -11.51
C VAL A 85 -5.52 93.23 -11.40
N VAL A 86 -6.51 93.01 -12.28
CA VAL A 86 -7.23 91.70 -12.28
C VAL A 86 -6.32 90.58 -12.69
N VAL A 87 -5.54 90.69 -13.75
CA VAL A 87 -4.59 89.69 -14.18
C VAL A 87 -3.53 89.43 -13.10
N GLN A 88 -2.98 90.49 -12.48
CA GLN A 88 -2.05 90.32 -11.36
C GLN A 88 -2.67 89.67 -10.14
N SER A 89 -3.89 90.08 -9.77
CA SER A 89 -4.61 89.47 -8.62
C SER A 89 -4.98 88.01 -8.84
N THR A 90 -5.30 87.65 -10.07
CA THR A 90 -5.62 86.27 -10.42
C THR A 90 -4.45 85.33 -10.27
N VAL A 91 -3.27 85.69 -10.80
CA VAL A 91 -2.07 84.89 -10.64
C VAL A 91 -1.50 85.03 -9.21
N ALA A 92 -1.52 86.23 -8.60
CA ALA A 92 -1.05 86.48 -7.23
C ALA A 92 -1.99 85.87 -6.17
N GLY A 93 -3.30 85.77 -6.44
CA GLY A 93 -4.29 85.14 -5.54
C GLY A 93 -4.06 83.66 -5.33
N ASP A 94 -3.67 82.97 -6.38
CA ASP A 94 -3.29 81.58 -6.32
C ASP A 94 -2.01 81.30 -5.49
N THR A 95 -1.15 82.36 -5.35
CA THR A 95 0.08 82.23 -4.54
C THR A 95 -0.12 82.55 -3.05
N LYS A 96 -1.20 83.25 -2.66
CA LYS A 96 -1.40 83.75 -1.29
C LYS A 96 -2.02 82.74 -0.32
N ASP A 97 -2.69 81.71 -0.80
CA ASP A 97 -3.29 80.67 0.05
C ASP A 97 -2.31 79.53 0.43
N ALA A 98 -1.01 79.78 0.20
CA ALA A 98 0.07 78.86 0.51
C ALA A 98 0.38 78.74 2.03
N ARG A 99 -0.64 78.76 2.95
CA ARG A 99 -0.43 78.37 4.35
C ARG A 99 -0.13 76.91 4.51
N ASN A 100 -0.37 76.08 3.48
CA ASN A 100 -0.09 74.65 3.44
C ASN A 100 0.88 74.23 2.34
N GLY A 101 1.58 75.13 1.69
CA GLY A 101 2.59 74.78 0.64
C GLY A 101 1.97 74.19 -0.66
N LYS A 102 0.65 74.26 -0.82
CA LYS A 102 -0.05 73.81 -2.03
C LYS A 102 -0.71 75.00 -2.69
N LYS A 103 -0.41 75.28 -3.96
CA LYS A 103 -1.14 76.22 -4.80
C LYS A 103 -2.50 75.55 -5.16
N ASP A 104 -3.60 76.22 -4.85
CA ASP A 104 -4.93 75.64 -5.08
C ASP A 104 -5.25 75.50 -6.58
N LEU A 105 -4.97 76.48 -7.40
CA LEU A 105 -5.26 76.48 -8.84
C LEU A 105 -4.06 76.16 -9.70
N GLY A 106 -2.81 76.49 -9.25
CA GLY A 106 -1.55 76.33 -10.00
C GLY A 106 -1.44 77.20 -11.24
N LEU A 107 -2.07 78.36 -11.21
CA LEU A 107 -2.02 79.30 -12.33
C LEU A 107 -0.64 79.91 -12.42
N ALA A 108 0.08 79.68 -13.53
CA ALA A 108 1.43 80.11 -13.78
C ALA A 108 1.50 81.19 -14.80
N LEU A 109 0.46 81.39 -15.57
CA LEU A 109 0.42 82.39 -16.62
C LEU A 109 -0.98 83.00 -16.79
N ALA A 110 -1.12 84.26 -16.88
CA ALA A 110 -2.31 84.95 -17.39
C ALA A 110 -1.93 86.07 -18.34
N LEU A 111 -2.55 86.09 -19.51
CA LEU A 111 -2.33 87.11 -20.53
C LEU A 111 -3.70 87.63 -20.97
N VAL A 112 -3.77 88.96 -21.20
CA VAL A 112 -4.86 89.63 -21.88
C VAL A 112 -4.31 90.45 -23.06
N LEU A 113 -4.87 90.23 -24.22
CA LEU A 113 -4.46 90.89 -25.46
C LEU A 113 -5.65 91.63 -26.07
N ASP A 114 -5.35 92.70 -26.79
CA ASP A 114 -6.32 93.50 -27.59
C ASP A 114 -6.72 92.74 -28.87
N PRO A 115 -7.74 93.20 -29.64
CA PRO A 115 -8.13 92.59 -30.90
C PRO A 115 -7.02 92.55 -31.96
N ASN A 116 -6.04 93.40 -31.86
CA ASN A 116 -4.88 93.45 -32.75
C ASN A 116 -3.73 92.56 -32.26
N GLN A 117 -3.99 91.76 -31.22
CA GLN A 117 -3.00 90.83 -30.61
C GLN A 117 -1.87 91.51 -29.86
N ASN A 118 -2.04 92.78 -29.48
CA ASN A 118 -1.07 93.51 -28.62
C ASN A 118 -1.39 93.16 -27.14
N VAL A 119 -0.38 93.08 -26.33
CA VAL A 119 -0.52 92.70 -24.90
C VAL A 119 -1.03 93.94 -24.13
N ILE A 120 -2.16 93.76 -23.42
CA ILE A 120 -2.70 94.73 -22.47
C ILE A 120 -2.11 94.42 -21.08
N ALA A 121 -2.14 93.18 -20.71
CA ALA A 121 -1.58 92.72 -19.44
C ALA A 121 -0.97 91.33 -19.57
N ALA A 122 0.16 91.12 -18.95
CA ALA A 122 0.80 89.78 -18.85
C ALA A 122 1.33 89.58 -17.44
N CYS A 123 1.01 88.39 -16.91
CA CYS A 123 1.56 88.01 -15.61
C CYS A 123 2.03 86.55 -15.69
N THR A 124 3.28 86.34 -15.38
CA THR A 124 3.88 85.00 -15.32
C THR A 124 4.41 84.73 -13.94
N GLU A 125 4.20 83.55 -13.45
CA GLU A 125 4.81 83.05 -12.21
C GLU A 125 6.15 82.39 -12.55
N GLY A 126 7.24 82.91 -11.94
CA GLY A 126 8.54 82.30 -11.92
C GLY A 126 9.09 82.31 -10.49
N ALA A 127 10.41 82.46 -10.32
CA ALA A 127 11.00 82.64 -9.00
C ALA A 127 10.45 83.90 -8.26
N LYS A 128 9.93 84.85 -9.02
CA LYS A 128 9.17 86.06 -8.58
C LYS A 128 8.06 86.29 -9.59
N LEU A 129 6.87 86.70 -9.10
CA LEU A 129 5.78 87.11 -9.95
C LEU A 129 6.19 88.24 -10.82
N ASP A 130 6.23 88.05 -12.14
CA ASP A 130 6.57 89.10 -13.12
C ASP A 130 5.29 89.48 -13.87
N CYS A 131 4.69 90.60 -13.44
CA CYS A 131 3.52 91.19 -14.06
C CYS A 131 3.88 92.46 -14.75
N LYS A 132 3.68 92.53 -16.06
CA LYS A 132 4.03 93.69 -16.89
C LYS A 132 2.80 94.28 -17.56
N PRO A 133 2.62 95.62 -17.47
CA PRO A 133 1.64 96.27 -18.28
C PRO A 133 2.08 96.20 -19.75
N GLY A 134 1.17 95.81 -20.61
CA GLY A 134 1.44 95.61 -22.04
C GLY A 134 1.49 96.93 -22.85
N GLN A 135 0.72 97.93 -22.38
CA GLN A 135 0.61 99.20 -23.07
C GLN A 135 0.33 99.04 -24.58
N HIS A 136 -0.47 98.08 -24.99
CA HIS A 136 -0.78 97.68 -26.36
C HIS A 136 0.46 97.41 -27.23
N GLN A 137 1.50 96.81 -26.64
CA GLN A 137 2.71 96.38 -27.38
C GLN A 137 2.54 95.00 -27.98
N PRO A 138 3.09 94.74 -29.17
CA PRO A 138 3.11 93.42 -29.76
C PRO A 138 3.77 92.39 -28.83
N MET A 139 3.21 91.14 -28.82
CA MET A 139 3.79 90.03 -28.06
C MET A 139 5.26 89.85 -28.48
N GLY A 140 6.16 89.93 -27.53
CA GLY A 140 7.57 89.83 -27.77
C GLY A 140 8.40 89.44 -26.56
N PRO A 141 9.74 89.35 -26.65
CA PRO A 141 10.60 88.82 -25.60
C PRO A 141 10.50 89.55 -24.24
N ALA A 142 9.97 90.81 -24.24
CA ALA A 142 9.71 91.57 -23.03
C ALA A 142 8.74 90.89 -22.04
N PHE A 143 7.87 90.03 -22.48
CA PHE A 143 6.86 89.31 -21.67
C PHE A 143 7.32 87.95 -21.17
N GLY A 144 8.56 87.57 -21.46
CA GLY A 144 9.18 86.33 -21.05
C GLY A 144 8.92 85.17 -22.00
N PRO A 145 9.77 84.14 -21.98
CA PRO A 145 9.72 83.02 -22.94
C PRO A 145 8.45 82.21 -22.86
N VAL A 146 7.93 81.96 -21.64
CA VAL A 146 6.69 81.17 -21.42
C VAL A 146 5.48 81.85 -22.03
N ALA A 147 5.30 83.14 -21.81
CA ALA A 147 4.19 83.93 -22.37
C ALA A 147 4.24 84.02 -23.91
N VAL A 148 5.45 84.23 -24.46
CA VAL A 148 5.64 84.28 -25.92
C VAL A 148 5.32 82.95 -26.57
N GLU A 149 5.83 81.87 -26.04
CA GLU A 149 5.56 80.49 -26.55
C GLU A 149 4.09 80.08 -26.39
N ALA A 150 3.48 80.42 -25.24
CA ALA A 150 2.06 80.16 -24.97
C ALA A 150 1.17 80.85 -26.00
N TRP A 151 1.44 82.15 -26.29
CA TRP A 151 0.71 82.90 -27.31
C TRP A 151 0.92 82.32 -28.72
N GLN A 152 2.16 82.05 -29.11
CA GLN A 152 2.46 81.45 -30.42
C GLN A 152 1.79 80.13 -30.66
N LYS A 153 1.82 79.19 -29.66
CA LYS A 153 1.17 77.91 -29.74
C LYS A 153 -0.33 78.04 -29.74
N SER A 154 -0.91 78.91 -28.92
CA SER A 154 -2.34 79.22 -28.94
C SER A 154 -2.83 79.70 -30.29
N LEU A 155 -2.07 80.59 -30.90
CA LEU A 155 -2.37 81.12 -32.25
C LEU A 155 -2.26 80.03 -33.32
N ALA A 156 -1.27 79.17 -33.24
CA ALA A 156 -1.16 78.00 -34.11
C ALA A 156 -2.31 77.02 -33.93
N ALA A 157 -2.72 76.73 -32.66
CA ALA A 157 -3.83 75.85 -32.32
C ALA A 157 -5.16 76.39 -32.87
N TRP A 158 -5.43 77.69 -32.76
CA TRP A 158 -6.63 78.29 -33.40
C TRP A 158 -6.69 78.15 -34.91
N LYS A 159 -5.52 78.26 -35.59
CA LYS A 159 -5.40 78.07 -37.04
C LYS A 159 -5.69 76.59 -37.42
N ALA A 160 -5.41 75.64 -36.54
CA ALA A 160 -5.59 74.24 -36.76
C ALA A 160 -6.96 73.68 -36.20
N ALA A 161 -7.62 74.47 -35.34
CA ALA A 161 -8.84 74.09 -34.68
C ALA A 161 -10.01 73.84 -35.68
N LYS A 162 -10.88 72.92 -35.37
CA LYS A 162 -12.08 72.69 -36.13
C LYS A 162 -13.03 73.89 -36.01
N LYS A 163 -13.79 74.15 -37.06
CA LYS A 163 -14.81 75.22 -37.05
C LYS A 163 -15.69 75.12 -35.82
N GLY A 164 -15.67 76.16 -34.94
CA GLY A 164 -16.52 76.26 -33.77
C GLY A 164 -15.83 76.05 -32.41
N GLU A 165 -14.57 75.68 -32.38
CA GLU A 165 -13.82 75.54 -31.13
C GLU A 165 -13.25 76.95 -30.79
N ALA A 166 -13.82 77.59 -29.77
CA ALA A 166 -13.33 78.87 -29.27
C ALA A 166 -12.15 78.67 -28.27
N LEU A 167 -12.26 77.69 -27.39
CA LEU A 167 -11.22 77.33 -26.48
C LEU A 167 -10.17 76.49 -27.20
N VAL A 168 -8.89 76.86 -27.06
CA VAL A 168 -7.80 75.99 -27.51
C VAL A 168 -6.87 75.68 -26.34
N GLU A 169 -6.46 74.43 -26.32
CA GLU A 169 -5.52 73.84 -25.32
C GLU A 169 -4.17 73.58 -25.99
N THR A 170 -3.11 73.98 -25.35
CA THR A 170 -1.74 73.70 -25.82
C THR A 170 -0.78 73.53 -24.64
N ASP A 171 0.25 72.70 -24.83
CA ASP A 171 1.31 72.55 -23.85
C ASP A 171 2.53 73.38 -24.19
N VAL A 172 3.03 74.09 -23.20
CA VAL A 172 4.27 74.90 -23.30
C VAL A 172 5.33 74.30 -22.38
N THR A 173 6.49 74.03 -22.93
CA THR A 173 7.67 73.63 -22.16
C THR A 173 8.78 74.59 -22.46
N SER A 174 8.93 75.61 -21.65
CA SER A 174 9.93 76.66 -21.84
C SER A 174 10.66 76.99 -20.54
N SER A 175 11.94 77.08 -20.60
CA SER A 175 12.81 77.43 -19.46
C SER A 175 12.68 76.49 -18.26
N GLY A 176 12.31 75.17 -18.49
CA GLY A 176 12.09 74.14 -17.45
C GLY A 176 10.72 74.18 -16.83
N ALA A 177 9.81 75.06 -17.25
CA ALA A 177 8.41 75.05 -16.83
C ALA A 177 7.58 74.30 -17.85
N LYS A 178 6.70 73.41 -17.36
CA LYS A 178 5.67 72.75 -18.14
C LYS A 178 4.30 73.36 -17.78
N VAL A 179 3.69 74.00 -18.75
CA VAL A 179 2.47 74.78 -18.56
C VAL A 179 1.40 74.28 -19.55
N ALA A 180 0.26 73.82 -19.04
CA ALA A 180 -0.92 73.56 -19.87
C ALA A 180 -1.61 74.89 -20.10
N VAL A 181 -1.66 75.34 -21.36
CA VAL A 181 -2.12 76.65 -21.76
C VAL A 181 -3.51 76.54 -22.41
N PHE A 182 -4.46 77.34 -21.91
CA PHE A 182 -5.80 77.47 -22.42
C PHE A 182 -6.01 78.92 -22.92
N ALA A 183 -6.40 79.11 -24.16
CA ALA A 183 -6.64 80.40 -24.72
C ALA A 183 -8.06 80.49 -25.25
N TYR A 184 -8.68 81.65 -25.00
CA TYR A 184 -10.07 81.91 -25.36
C TYR A 184 -10.19 83.38 -25.89
N PRO A 185 -10.89 83.59 -27.03
CA PRO A 185 -11.17 84.94 -27.52
C PRO A 185 -12.33 85.58 -26.71
N VAL A 186 -12.25 86.90 -26.49
CA VAL A 186 -13.26 87.65 -25.77
C VAL A 186 -14.20 88.30 -26.78
N PHE A 187 -15.52 88.12 -26.62
CA PHE A 187 -16.57 88.71 -27.49
C PHE A 187 -17.50 89.60 -26.67
N VAL A 188 -18.19 90.52 -27.34
CA VAL A 188 -19.31 91.23 -26.73
C VAL A 188 -20.58 90.37 -26.79
N GLY A 189 -21.16 90.05 -25.64
CA GLY A 189 -22.35 89.21 -25.54
C GLY A 189 -22.02 87.71 -25.53
N GLU A 190 -22.96 86.88 -25.98
CA GLU A 190 -22.72 85.45 -26.05
C GLU A 190 -21.74 85.08 -27.16
N ALA A 191 -20.81 84.17 -26.85
CA ALA A 191 -19.89 83.66 -27.84
C ALA A 191 -20.67 83.04 -29.02
N PRO A 192 -20.27 83.27 -30.27
CA PRO A 192 -20.94 82.75 -31.42
C PRO A 192 -20.94 81.19 -31.37
N THR A 193 -22.10 80.60 -31.35
CA THR A 193 -22.26 79.17 -31.37
C THR A 193 -22.08 78.54 -32.75
N ALA A 194 -21.90 79.36 -33.79
CA ALA A 194 -21.71 78.87 -35.16
C ALA A 194 -20.22 78.58 -35.47
N ALA A 195 -20.01 77.32 -35.77
CA ALA A 195 -18.73 76.85 -36.28
C ALA A 195 -18.29 77.64 -37.53
N GLY A 196 -17.32 78.50 -37.41
CA GLY A 196 -16.77 79.27 -38.53
C GLY A 196 -16.55 80.74 -38.27
N ALA A 197 -17.11 81.25 -37.20
CA ALA A 197 -17.00 82.66 -36.87
C ALA A 197 -15.59 83.12 -36.42
N LEU A 198 -14.75 82.22 -35.95
CA LEU A 198 -13.45 82.50 -35.37
C LEU A 198 -12.33 82.81 -36.42
N ALA A 199 -12.48 82.23 -37.62
CA ALA A 199 -11.47 82.38 -38.67
C ALA A 199 -11.77 83.50 -39.71
N THR A 200 -13.01 84.00 -39.77
CA THR A 200 -13.51 84.85 -40.81
C THR A 200 -14.24 86.13 -40.34
N ASP A 201 -14.42 86.31 -39.01
CA ASP A 201 -15.16 87.46 -38.48
C ASP A 201 -14.41 88.78 -38.63
N PRO A 202 -15.09 89.87 -38.94
CA PRO A 202 -14.44 91.19 -39.00
C PRO A 202 -13.91 91.56 -37.61
N PRO A 203 -12.77 92.26 -37.53
CA PRO A 203 -12.12 92.62 -36.25
C PRO A 203 -12.99 93.39 -35.26
N ALA A 204 -14.10 93.93 -35.69
CA ALA A 204 -15.03 94.75 -34.87
C ALA A 204 -15.88 93.95 -33.83
N ALA A 205 -16.03 92.64 -33.93
CA ALA A 205 -16.81 91.85 -32.99
C ALA A 205 -15.95 91.20 -31.86
N ARG A 206 -14.66 91.18 -32.05
CA ARG A 206 -13.71 90.59 -31.10
C ARG A 206 -13.04 91.66 -30.27
N GLN A 207 -13.15 91.60 -28.93
CA GLN A 207 -12.60 92.62 -28.01
C GLN A 207 -11.22 92.25 -27.51
N GLY A 208 -10.76 91.06 -27.66
CA GLY A 208 -9.42 90.63 -27.22
C GLY A 208 -9.29 89.11 -27.08
N TYR A 209 -8.26 88.75 -26.43
CA TYR A 209 -7.94 87.33 -26.12
C TYR A 209 -7.47 87.18 -24.67
N VAL A 210 -7.84 86.10 -24.07
CA VAL A 210 -7.38 85.64 -22.72
C VAL A 210 -6.59 84.36 -22.86
N VAL A 211 -5.47 84.24 -22.19
CA VAL A 211 -4.67 83.03 -22.12
C VAL A 211 -4.32 82.79 -20.66
N LEU A 212 -4.73 81.62 -20.19
CA LEU A 212 -4.38 81.14 -18.86
C LEU A 212 -3.49 79.89 -18.99
N GLY A 213 -2.46 79.79 -18.15
CA GLY A 213 -1.54 78.65 -18.13
C GLY A 213 -1.41 78.07 -16.75
N TYR A 214 -1.56 76.80 -16.66
CA TYR A 214 -1.52 76.01 -15.40
C TYR A 214 -0.18 75.28 -15.30
N ASP A 215 0.48 75.37 -14.13
CA ASP A 215 1.72 74.66 -13.85
C ASP A 215 1.49 73.14 -13.75
N MET A 216 2.22 72.41 -14.59
CA MET A 216 2.22 70.97 -14.65
C MET A 216 3.44 70.31 -13.95
N ALA A 217 4.37 71.10 -13.39
CA ALA A 217 5.55 70.62 -12.69
C ALA A 217 5.20 69.63 -11.51
N PRO A 218 4.08 69.80 -10.76
CA PRO A 218 3.68 68.86 -9.76
C PRO A 218 3.43 67.46 -10.30
N VAL A 219 3.08 67.32 -11.58
CA VAL A 219 2.90 65.97 -12.20
C VAL A 219 4.22 65.20 -12.21
N ASP A 220 5.30 65.84 -12.57
CA ASP A 220 6.65 65.27 -12.59
C ASP A 220 7.10 64.86 -11.17
N TRP A 221 6.80 65.69 -10.17
CA TRP A 221 7.06 65.37 -8.78
C TRP A 221 6.23 64.15 -8.30
N PHE A 222 4.93 64.10 -8.60
CA PHE A 222 4.10 62.94 -8.27
C PHE A 222 4.56 61.67 -8.96
N THR A 223 5.03 61.77 -10.21
CA THR A 223 5.58 60.58 -10.91
C THR A 223 6.85 60.10 -10.27
N GLN A 224 7.76 61.00 -9.86
CA GLN A 224 8.99 60.63 -9.18
C GLN A 224 8.72 60.05 -7.79
N GLU A 225 7.87 60.69 -6.97
CA GLU A 225 7.52 60.21 -5.65
C GLU A 225 6.82 58.84 -5.71
N ALA A 226 5.92 58.62 -6.68
CA ALA A 226 5.29 57.32 -6.90
C ALA A 226 6.33 56.26 -7.27
N ALA A 227 7.31 56.59 -8.10
CA ALA A 227 8.39 55.65 -8.45
C ALA A 227 9.25 55.29 -7.22
N ASP A 228 9.60 56.27 -6.37
CA ASP A 228 10.38 56.03 -5.16
C ASP A 228 9.62 55.24 -4.11
N GLN A 229 8.34 55.55 -3.89
CA GLN A 229 7.46 54.76 -3.00
C GLN A 229 7.30 53.33 -3.49
N LYS A 230 7.13 53.13 -4.80
CA LYS A 230 7.06 51.80 -5.42
C LYS A 230 8.36 51.01 -5.19
N ALA A 231 9.52 51.65 -5.42
CA ALA A 231 10.81 50.99 -5.20
C ALA A 231 11.00 50.59 -3.74
N ALA A 232 10.71 51.51 -2.80
CA ALA A 232 10.81 51.23 -1.36
C ALA A 232 9.83 50.12 -0.89
N ALA A 233 8.55 50.20 -1.32
CA ALA A 233 7.53 49.21 -0.96
C ALA A 233 7.84 47.82 -1.55
N SER A 234 8.28 47.77 -2.82
CA SER A 234 8.66 46.51 -3.47
C SER A 234 9.86 45.85 -2.80
N THR A 235 10.84 46.63 -2.37
CA THR A 235 12.03 46.14 -1.67
C THR A 235 11.67 45.57 -0.29
N LYS A 236 10.87 46.31 0.49
CA LYS A 236 10.39 45.81 1.80
C LYS A 236 9.58 44.54 1.64
N THR A 237 8.64 44.50 0.72
CA THR A 237 7.82 43.31 0.46
C THR A 237 8.68 42.10 0.06
N ALA A 238 9.68 42.32 -0.80
CA ALA A 238 10.58 41.23 -1.21
C ALA A 238 11.40 40.69 -0.03
N ILE A 239 11.90 41.54 0.85
CA ILE A 239 12.67 41.14 2.05
C ILE A 239 11.77 40.34 3.02
N TYR A 240 10.58 40.86 3.36
CA TYR A 240 9.67 40.16 4.27
C TYR A 240 9.20 38.82 3.69
N THR A 241 8.82 38.81 2.42
CA THR A 241 8.41 37.55 1.75
C THR A 241 9.56 36.56 1.69
N GLY A 242 10.77 37.02 1.41
CA GLY A 242 11.99 36.20 1.41
C GLY A 242 12.31 35.63 2.80
N ALA A 243 12.23 36.43 3.85
CA ALA A 243 12.50 36.00 5.23
C ALA A 243 11.45 34.96 5.72
N VAL A 244 10.17 35.24 5.49
CA VAL A 244 9.09 34.32 5.83
C VAL A 244 9.23 33.01 5.02
N GLY A 245 9.54 33.13 3.72
CA GLY A 245 9.78 31.98 2.86
C GLY A 245 10.94 31.11 3.36
N ALA A 246 12.06 31.73 3.71
CA ALA A 246 13.20 31.00 4.28
C ALA A 246 12.87 30.27 5.59
N LEU A 247 12.07 30.90 6.45
CA LEU A 247 11.60 30.26 7.70
C LEU A 247 10.72 29.03 7.42
N PHE A 248 9.78 29.13 6.48
CA PHE A 248 8.93 27.99 6.11
C PHE A 248 9.73 26.83 5.49
N VAL A 249 10.72 27.14 4.64
CA VAL A 249 11.63 26.13 4.08
C VAL A 249 12.42 25.44 5.18
N LEU A 250 12.95 26.20 6.15
CA LEU A 250 13.68 25.62 7.28
C LEU A 250 12.81 24.69 8.12
N ILE A 251 11.63 25.15 8.55
CA ILE A 251 10.70 24.33 9.36
C ILE A 251 10.26 23.10 8.58
N GLY A 252 9.88 23.27 7.32
CA GLY A 252 9.44 22.15 6.46
C GLY A 252 10.54 21.10 6.24
N THR A 253 11.78 21.56 6.08
CA THR A 253 12.93 20.64 5.95
C THR A 253 13.18 19.87 7.23
N LEU A 254 13.12 20.52 8.40
CA LEU A 254 13.26 19.87 9.70
C LEU A 254 12.16 18.83 9.93
N LEU A 255 10.90 19.14 9.61
CA LEU A 255 9.77 18.22 9.68
C LEU A 255 9.95 17.03 8.73
N ALA A 256 10.39 17.26 7.49
CA ALA A 256 10.66 16.21 6.51
C ALA A 256 11.78 15.26 6.98
N ILE A 257 12.83 15.79 7.58
CA ILE A 257 13.91 14.98 8.18
C ILE A 257 13.35 14.14 9.34
N PHE A 258 12.60 14.74 10.24
CA PHE A 258 12.01 14.05 11.38
C PHE A 258 11.10 12.91 10.94
N GLN A 259 10.15 13.16 10.03
CA GLN A 259 9.27 12.13 9.47
C GLN A 259 10.06 11.03 8.73
N GLY A 260 11.04 11.42 7.92
CA GLY A 260 11.88 10.47 7.20
C GLY A 260 12.64 9.52 8.13
N LEU A 261 13.12 10.01 9.26
CA LEU A 261 13.82 9.21 10.26
C LEU A 261 12.88 8.36 11.12
N SER A 262 11.72 8.90 11.52
CA SER A 262 10.74 8.18 12.37
C SER A 262 10.10 6.99 11.64
N ILE A 263 9.91 7.06 10.33
CA ILE A 263 9.32 5.97 9.53
C ILE A 263 10.40 5.01 9.00
N SER A 264 11.48 5.55 8.45
CA SER A 264 12.46 4.70 7.74
C SER A 264 13.36 3.86 8.64
N ARG A 265 13.65 4.32 9.85
CA ARG A 265 14.49 3.56 10.79
C ARG A 265 13.80 2.27 11.24
N PRO A 266 12.56 2.29 11.75
CA PRO A 266 11.84 1.07 12.12
C PRO A 266 11.66 0.10 10.94
N ILE A 267 11.29 0.60 9.76
CA ILE A 267 11.12 -0.24 8.56
C ILE A 267 12.43 -0.95 8.17
N ARG A 268 13.57 -0.27 8.27
CA ARG A 268 14.86 -0.90 8.02
C ARG A 268 15.20 -1.96 9.07
N ALA A 269 14.88 -1.69 10.33
CA ALA A 269 15.08 -2.67 11.42
C ALA A 269 14.24 -3.92 11.16
N LEU A 270 12.96 -3.76 10.79
CA LEU A 270 12.07 -4.86 10.38
C LEU A 270 12.66 -5.66 9.21
N THR A 271 13.10 -4.98 8.15
CA THR A 271 13.71 -5.64 6.98
C THR A 271 14.95 -6.43 7.34
N TRP A 272 15.79 -5.87 8.20
CA TRP A 272 17.03 -6.54 8.64
C TRP A 272 16.73 -7.75 9.52
N LYS A 273 15.77 -7.62 10.45
CA LYS A 273 15.34 -8.73 11.30
C LYS A 273 14.65 -9.84 10.49
N ALA A 274 13.88 -9.48 9.46
CA ALA A 274 13.33 -10.45 8.52
C ALA A 274 14.41 -11.23 7.76
N ASP A 275 15.48 -10.57 7.35
CA ASP A 275 16.63 -11.24 6.71
C ASP A 275 17.37 -12.16 7.69
N GLN A 276 17.46 -11.81 8.98
CA GLN A 276 18.03 -12.69 10.03
C GLN A 276 17.18 -13.95 10.21
N ILE A 277 15.85 -13.83 10.33
CA ILE A 277 14.93 -14.98 10.42
C ILE A 277 15.06 -15.87 9.19
N ALA A 278 15.08 -15.27 7.98
CA ALA A 278 15.25 -16.02 6.73
C ALA A 278 16.58 -16.78 6.64
N ARG A 279 17.59 -16.36 7.39
CA ARG A 279 18.89 -17.06 7.51
C ARG A 279 18.96 -18.04 8.67
N GLY A 280 17.86 -18.22 9.41
CA GLY A 280 17.78 -19.21 10.48
C GLY A 280 17.94 -18.65 11.90
N ASP A 281 18.14 -17.35 12.09
CA ASP A 281 18.13 -16.72 13.42
C ASP A 281 16.66 -16.47 13.84
N LEU A 282 16.04 -17.49 14.40
CA LEU A 282 14.64 -17.47 14.79
C LEU A 282 14.37 -16.63 16.06
N ASP A 283 15.42 -16.23 16.79
CA ASP A 283 15.30 -15.39 17.99
C ASP A 283 15.35 -13.90 17.66
N ALA A 284 15.57 -13.54 16.39
CA ALA A 284 15.61 -12.15 15.96
C ALA A 284 14.25 -11.47 16.17
N ARG A 285 14.21 -10.42 17.02
CA ARG A 285 13.02 -9.62 17.32
C ARG A 285 13.30 -8.15 17.07
N VAL A 286 12.23 -7.40 16.75
CA VAL A 286 12.28 -5.95 16.58
C VAL A 286 11.89 -5.30 17.90
N GLU A 287 12.65 -4.28 18.31
CA GLU A 287 12.29 -3.44 19.43
C GLU A 287 11.14 -2.50 19.02
N VAL A 288 10.00 -2.61 19.70
CA VAL A 288 8.81 -1.78 19.46
C VAL A 288 8.94 -0.50 20.28
N THR A 289 9.26 0.60 19.61
CA THR A 289 9.49 1.91 20.25
C THR A 289 8.41 2.93 19.94
N SER A 290 7.50 2.66 18.99
CA SER A 290 6.41 3.55 18.59
C SER A 290 5.07 2.98 19.04
N GLY A 291 4.12 3.89 19.38
CA GLY A 291 2.73 3.53 19.71
C GLY A 291 1.75 3.71 18.53
N ASP A 292 2.26 3.91 17.32
CA ASP A 292 1.48 4.08 16.08
C ASP A 292 1.40 2.77 15.27
N GLU A 293 0.96 2.87 14.02
CA GLU A 293 0.84 1.74 13.10
C GLU A 293 2.18 1.04 12.84
N ILE A 294 3.29 1.76 12.98
CA ILE A 294 4.63 1.19 12.84
C ILE A 294 4.97 0.32 14.05
N GLY A 295 4.56 0.73 15.25
CA GLY A 295 4.67 -0.08 16.46
C GLY A 295 3.85 -1.36 16.35
N LEU A 296 2.58 -1.25 15.95
CA LEU A 296 1.71 -2.40 15.71
C LEU A 296 2.30 -3.36 14.66
N LEU A 297 2.92 -2.84 13.60
CA LEU A 297 3.62 -3.65 12.61
C LEU A 297 4.80 -4.41 13.24
N GLY A 298 5.54 -3.78 14.17
CA GLY A 298 6.62 -4.42 14.92
C GLY A 298 6.11 -5.55 15.82
N GLU A 299 5.00 -5.35 16.53
CA GLU A 299 4.36 -6.38 17.36
C GLU A 299 3.90 -7.59 16.52
N ASN A 300 3.19 -7.33 15.41
CA ASN A 300 2.75 -8.37 14.49
C ASN A 300 3.92 -9.13 13.86
N PHE A 301 5.02 -8.43 13.56
CA PHE A 301 6.23 -9.08 13.08
C PHE A 301 6.83 -10.03 14.12
N ASN A 302 6.94 -9.60 15.38
CA ASN A 302 7.44 -10.43 16.47
C ASN A 302 6.54 -11.64 16.70
N PHE A 303 5.21 -11.44 16.71
CA PHE A 303 4.24 -12.54 16.80
C PHE A 303 4.41 -13.56 15.66
N MET A 304 4.56 -13.09 14.42
CA MET A 304 4.80 -13.99 13.28
C MET A 304 6.12 -14.76 13.43
N ALA A 305 7.18 -14.10 13.94
CA ALA A 305 8.45 -14.75 14.21
C ALA A 305 8.35 -15.86 15.26
N ASP A 306 7.55 -15.63 16.33
CA ASP A 306 7.25 -16.64 17.36
C ASP A 306 6.52 -17.84 16.75
N GLN A 307 5.50 -17.60 15.92
CA GLN A 307 4.75 -18.66 15.27
C GLN A 307 5.62 -19.50 14.32
N ILE A 308 6.52 -18.87 13.57
CA ILE A 308 7.46 -19.58 12.69
C ILE A 308 8.41 -20.48 13.52
N ALA A 309 8.95 -19.97 14.63
CA ALA A 309 9.82 -20.75 15.51
C ALA A 309 9.09 -21.98 16.07
N ILE A 310 7.86 -21.83 16.58
CA ILE A 310 7.03 -22.92 17.09
C ILE A 310 6.72 -23.94 15.99
N LEU A 311 6.31 -23.50 14.80
CA LEU A 311 6.00 -24.41 13.68
C LEU A 311 7.22 -25.20 13.22
N LEU A 312 8.40 -24.59 13.16
CA LEU A 312 9.62 -25.30 12.79
C LEU A 312 10.02 -26.33 13.83
N GLN A 313 9.88 -26.00 15.13
CA GLN A 313 10.13 -26.95 16.21
C GLN A 313 9.18 -28.15 16.13
N GLN A 314 7.86 -27.89 15.97
CA GLN A 314 6.85 -28.95 15.82
C GLN A 314 7.13 -29.83 14.59
N THR A 315 7.54 -29.21 13.48
CA THR A 315 7.85 -29.96 12.25
C THR A 315 9.09 -30.84 12.43
N ALA A 316 10.12 -30.34 13.11
CA ALA A 316 11.33 -31.13 13.42
C ALA A 316 11.03 -32.29 14.37
N GLU A 317 10.21 -32.06 15.39
CA GLU A 317 9.76 -33.12 16.33
C GLU A 317 8.92 -34.18 15.62
N LYS A 318 7.97 -33.77 14.77
CA LYS A 318 7.19 -34.69 13.95
C LYS A 318 8.05 -35.54 13.02
N ALA A 319 9.02 -34.93 12.33
CA ALA A 319 9.93 -35.65 11.45
C ALA A 319 10.78 -36.66 12.22
N LYS A 320 11.20 -36.34 13.46
CA LYS A 320 11.91 -37.28 14.32
C LYS A 320 11.05 -38.47 14.72
N ILE A 321 9.79 -38.24 15.12
CA ILE A 321 8.84 -39.30 15.46
C ILE A 321 8.58 -40.18 14.23
N GLU A 322 8.39 -39.61 13.06
CA GLU A 322 8.19 -40.36 11.79
C GLU A 322 9.40 -41.27 11.49
N GLN A 323 10.61 -40.77 11.70
CA GLN A 323 11.83 -41.55 11.51
C GLN A 323 11.93 -42.73 12.53
N GLU A 324 11.59 -42.48 13.80
CA GLU A 324 11.57 -43.53 14.83
C GLU A 324 10.51 -44.63 14.50
N LEU A 325 9.36 -44.24 13.97
CA LEU A 325 8.31 -45.16 13.51
C LEU A 325 8.75 -45.98 12.28
N GLU A 326 9.47 -45.39 11.32
CA GLU A 326 10.03 -46.13 10.19
C GLU A 326 11.02 -47.21 10.64
N VAL A 327 11.84 -46.92 11.64
CA VAL A 327 12.77 -47.89 12.21
C VAL A 327 11.97 -49.04 12.89
N ALA A 328 10.93 -48.72 13.68
CA ALA A 328 10.08 -49.70 14.32
C ALA A 328 9.41 -50.61 13.29
N LYS A 329 8.88 -50.04 12.19
CA LYS A 329 8.30 -50.77 11.07
C LYS A 329 9.30 -51.76 10.44
N ALA A 330 10.52 -51.24 10.12
CA ALA A 330 11.56 -52.08 9.53
C ALA A 330 11.94 -53.28 10.43
N ILE A 331 11.97 -53.08 11.76
CA ILE A 331 12.19 -54.17 12.71
C ILE A 331 11.03 -55.16 12.67
N GLN A 332 9.78 -54.67 12.71
CA GLN A 332 8.60 -55.54 12.70
C GLN A 332 8.51 -56.38 11.43
N GLU A 333 8.83 -55.83 10.26
CA GLU A 333 8.87 -56.56 8.99
C GLU A 333 9.82 -57.77 9.03
N THR A 334 10.87 -57.73 9.86
CA THR A 334 11.75 -58.88 10.05
C THR A 334 11.17 -60.01 10.90
N LEU A 335 10.08 -59.73 11.66
CA LEU A 335 9.42 -60.70 12.53
C LEU A 335 8.40 -61.55 11.80
N VAL A 336 7.97 -61.12 10.61
CA VAL A 336 6.96 -61.81 9.79
C VAL A 336 7.67 -62.55 8.66
N PRO A 337 7.27 -63.81 8.33
CA PRO A 337 7.85 -64.53 7.20
C PRO A 337 7.58 -63.83 5.86
N SER A 338 8.41 -64.11 4.86
CA SER A 338 8.20 -63.60 3.49
C SER A 338 6.90 -64.17 2.87
N ASP A 339 6.33 -63.38 1.95
CA ASP A 339 5.10 -63.73 1.23
C ASP A 339 5.24 -64.91 0.26
N ALA A 340 6.45 -65.40 0.03
CA ALA A 340 6.70 -66.51 -0.89
C ALA A 340 6.06 -67.81 -0.39
N PRO A 341 5.35 -68.55 -1.24
CA PRO A 341 4.80 -69.86 -0.86
C PRO A 341 5.90 -70.82 -0.44
N VAL A 342 5.63 -71.56 0.65
CA VAL A 342 6.56 -72.53 1.24
C VAL A 342 5.97 -73.92 1.06
N LYS A 343 6.75 -74.84 0.49
CA LYS A 343 6.35 -76.27 0.36
C LYS A 343 7.22 -77.12 1.27
N LYS A 344 6.54 -77.90 2.18
CA LYS A 344 7.19 -78.78 3.12
C LYS A 344 6.38 -80.10 3.18
N GLY A 345 6.97 -81.21 2.75
CA GLY A 345 6.29 -82.50 2.66
C GLY A 345 5.01 -82.43 1.82
N THR A 346 3.88 -82.79 2.41
CA THR A 346 2.54 -82.76 1.80
C THR A 346 1.81 -81.42 2.04
N LEU A 347 2.44 -80.40 2.63
CA LEU A 347 1.84 -79.12 2.91
C LEU A 347 2.51 -78.04 2.04
N THR A 348 1.70 -77.23 1.33
CA THR A 348 2.12 -75.94 0.78
C THR A 348 1.34 -74.86 1.48
N PHE A 349 1.99 -73.78 1.95
CA PHE A 349 1.32 -72.67 2.61
C PHE A 349 1.92 -71.32 2.19
N ALA A 350 1.11 -70.30 2.29
CA ALA A 350 1.49 -68.92 2.00
C ALA A 350 0.76 -67.97 2.97
N GLY A 351 1.47 -67.01 3.50
CA GLY A 351 0.91 -66.01 4.40
C GLY A 351 0.78 -64.65 3.74
N PHE A 352 -0.04 -63.80 4.34
CA PHE A 352 -0.20 -62.38 4.04
C PHE A 352 -0.25 -61.60 5.35
N TYR A 353 0.42 -60.49 5.39
CA TYR A 353 0.40 -59.54 6.51
C TYR A 353 0.34 -58.13 5.99
N GLN A 354 -0.59 -57.32 6.50
CA GLN A 354 -0.68 -55.91 6.19
C GLN A 354 -1.19 -55.14 7.41
N PRO A 355 -0.35 -54.28 8.00
CA PRO A 355 -0.75 -53.44 9.13
C PRO A 355 -1.71 -52.33 8.70
N ALA A 356 -2.62 -51.93 9.59
CA ALA A 356 -3.52 -50.77 9.40
C ALA A 356 -2.80 -49.41 9.55
N ALA A 357 -1.76 -49.38 10.37
CA ALA A 357 -0.91 -48.24 10.63
C ALA A 357 0.52 -48.51 10.15
N GLN A 358 1.50 -47.73 10.61
CA GLN A 358 2.93 -47.97 10.30
C GLN A 358 3.45 -49.28 10.92
N THR A 359 2.89 -49.67 12.08
CA THR A 359 3.18 -50.93 12.77
C THR A 359 1.89 -51.54 13.27
N GLY A 360 1.79 -52.86 13.35
CA GLY A 360 0.59 -53.59 13.71
C GLY A 360 0.72 -54.46 14.97
N GLY A 361 -0.42 -54.92 15.46
CA GLY A 361 -0.54 -55.91 16.52
C GLY A 361 -0.54 -57.35 16.01
N ASP A 362 -0.90 -57.54 14.77
CA ASP A 362 -0.95 -58.82 14.10
C ASP A 362 0.42 -59.42 13.86
N TRP A 363 0.48 -60.73 13.92
CA TRP A 363 1.70 -61.48 13.66
C TRP A 363 1.41 -62.92 13.28
N TRP A 364 2.22 -63.49 12.39
CA TRP A 364 2.27 -64.92 12.12
C TRP A 364 3.71 -65.37 11.93
N THR A 365 3.94 -66.65 12.18
CA THR A 365 5.22 -67.29 11.94
C THR A 365 5.06 -68.77 11.64
N TRP A 366 6.09 -69.35 11.08
CA TRP A 366 6.18 -70.80 10.91
C TRP A 366 7.58 -71.31 11.21
N ALA A 367 7.68 -72.62 11.49
CA ALA A 367 8.97 -73.25 11.66
C ALA A 367 8.87 -74.76 11.38
N GLU A 368 9.99 -75.30 10.94
CA GLU A 368 10.14 -76.76 10.85
C GLU A 368 10.60 -77.28 12.22
N LEU A 369 9.87 -78.30 12.74
CA LEU A 369 10.13 -78.91 14.00
C LEU A 369 10.77 -80.26 13.79
N ALA A 370 11.20 -80.93 14.91
CA ALA A 370 11.75 -82.26 14.91
C ALA A 370 10.81 -83.23 14.22
N GLY A 371 11.36 -84.15 13.43
CA GLY A 371 10.61 -85.16 12.66
C GLY A 371 9.96 -84.67 11.37
N GLY A 372 10.19 -83.39 10.97
CA GLY A 372 9.62 -82.77 9.76
C GLY A 372 8.20 -82.26 9.94
N LYS A 373 7.75 -82.05 11.18
CA LYS A 373 6.51 -81.36 11.50
C LYS A 373 6.62 -79.85 11.24
N ILE A 374 5.53 -79.21 10.91
CA ILE A 374 5.49 -77.78 10.62
C ILE A 374 4.65 -77.08 11.68
N LEU A 375 5.25 -76.16 12.39
CA LEU A 375 4.59 -75.22 13.28
C LEU A 375 4.08 -74.00 12.48
N VAL A 376 2.82 -73.63 12.68
CA VAL A 376 2.23 -72.41 12.23
C VAL A 376 1.59 -71.69 13.43
N VAL A 377 1.95 -70.46 13.68
CA VAL A 377 1.40 -69.64 14.76
C VAL A 377 0.89 -68.32 14.15
N ILE A 378 -0.31 -67.96 14.55
CA ILE A 378 -0.90 -66.64 14.21
C ILE A 378 -1.45 -66.01 15.48
N GLY A 379 -1.37 -64.72 15.60
CA GLY A 379 -1.90 -63.99 16.75
C GLY A 379 -2.09 -62.51 16.49
N ASP A 380 -2.90 -61.92 17.32
CA ASP A 380 -3.26 -60.52 17.28
C ASP A 380 -3.21 -59.91 18.68
N VAL A 381 -2.54 -58.78 18.84
CA VAL A 381 -2.39 -58.03 20.09
C VAL A 381 -3.46 -56.94 20.15
N THR A 382 -4.15 -56.82 21.24
CA THR A 382 -5.16 -55.76 21.45
C THR A 382 -4.58 -54.38 21.24
N GLY A 383 -5.20 -53.60 20.31
CA GLY A 383 -4.76 -52.25 19.91
C GLY A 383 -3.76 -52.31 18.76
N HIS A 384 -3.33 -51.14 18.30
CA HIS A 384 -2.48 -50.99 17.12
C HIS A 384 -1.27 -50.05 17.40
N GLY A 385 -0.31 -50.05 16.52
CA GLY A 385 0.86 -49.19 16.58
C GLY A 385 2.02 -49.79 17.39
N VAL A 386 2.98 -48.92 17.75
CA VAL A 386 4.26 -49.35 18.35
C VAL A 386 4.12 -50.23 19.62
N PRO A 387 3.24 -49.88 20.57
CA PRO A 387 3.10 -50.73 21.76
C PRO A 387 2.69 -52.16 21.43
N SER A 388 1.73 -52.37 20.53
CA SER A 388 1.28 -53.72 20.09
C SER A 388 2.41 -54.43 19.34
N ALA A 389 3.14 -53.75 18.47
CA ALA A 389 4.31 -54.29 17.77
C ALA A 389 5.43 -54.78 18.73
N MET A 390 5.62 -54.11 19.88
CA MET A 390 6.56 -54.54 20.89
C MET A 390 6.13 -55.85 21.55
N ILE A 391 4.84 -56.04 21.81
CA ILE A 391 4.29 -57.30 22.33
C ILE A 391 4.39 -58.41 21.29
N THR A 392 4.16 -58.10 20.02
CA THR A 392 4.36 -59.02 18.89
C THR A 392 5.82 -59.51 18.84
N ALA A 393 6.81 -58.60 19.03
CA ALA A 393 8.20 -58.99 19.11
C ALA A 393 8.52 -59.89 20.30
N ALA A 394 7.91 -59.62 21.46
CA ALA A 394 8.03 -60.51 22.64
C ALA A 394 7.41 -61.89 22.39
N ALA A 395 6.23 -61.94 21.72
CA ALA A 395 5.61 -63.19 21.32
C ALA A 395 6.48 -63.99 20.36
N LYS A 396 7.06 -63.35 19.32
CA LYS A 396 7.97 -64.02 18.37
C LYS A 396 9.21 -64.54 19.08
N ALA A 397 9.85 -63.71 19.89
CA ALA A 397 11.05 -64.09 20.63
C ALA A 397 10.80 -65.27 21.59
N SER A 398 9.66 -65.23 22.33
CA SER A 398 9.28 -66.32 23.25
C SER A 398 8.94 -67.63 22.50
N CYS A 399 8.32 -67.54 21.33
CA CYS A 399 8.07 -68.65 20.43
C CYS A 399 9.40 -69.30 19.98
N ASP A 400 10.35 -68.52 19.53
CA ASP A 400 11.67 -69.03 19.07
C ASP A 400 12.47 -69.64 20.22
N VAL A 401 12.47 -69.01 21.40
CA VAL A 401 13.16 -69.53 22.58
C VAL A 401 12.51 -70.84 23.03
N ALA A 402 11.18 -70.91 23.04
CA ALA A 402 10.45 -72.15 23.40
C ALA A 402 10.85 -73.33 22.49
N ARG A 403 10.97 -73.08 21.18
CA ARG A 403 11.44 -74.12 20.22
C ARG A 403 12.88 -74.52 20.48
N TYR A 404 13.77 -73.56 20.65
CA TYR A 404 15.19 -73.83 20.91
C TYR A 404 15.42 -74.64 22.18
N VAL A 405 14.73 -74.27 23.27
CA VAL A 405 14.88 -74.97 24.56
C VAL A 405 14.37 -76.39 24.52
N HIS A 406 13.42 -76.70 23.65
CA HIS A 406 12.82 -78.03 23.49
C HIS A 406 13.38 -78.80 22.27
N ASP A 407 14.56 -78.38 21.71
CA ASP A 407 15.15 -79.01 20.52
C ASP A 407 14.12 -79.21 19.37
N ASP A 408 13.23 -78.21 19.13
CA ASP A 408 12.13 -78.27 18.18
C ASP A 408 11.13 -79.45 18.40
N ASP A 409 11.09 -80.01 19.59
CA ASP A 409 10.06 -80.98 19.98
C ASP A 409 9.04 -80.41 21.01
N VAL A 410 8.69 -79.15 20.83
CA VAL A 410 7.71 -78.45 21.66
C VAL A 410 6.28 -78.81 21.29
N THR A 411 5.40 -78.96 22.29
CA THR A 411 3.94 -79.13 22.06
C THR A 411 3.25 -77.76 21.94
N VAL A 412 2.12 -77.66 21.20
CA VAL A 412 1.33 -76.47 21.08
C VAL A 412 0.88 -75.87 22.41
N THR A 413 0.57 -76.71 23.39
CA THR A 413 0.16 -76.34 24.76
C THR A 413 1.33 -75.68 25.49
N ARG A 414 2.49 -76.36 25.48
CA ARG A 414 3.72 -75.83 26.12
C ARG A 414 4.21 -74.53 25.50
N LEU A 415 4.10 -74.44 24.17
CA LEU A 415 4.41 -73.23 23.44
C LEU A 415 3.55 -72.04 23.91
N LEU A 416 2.22 -72.19 23.93
CA LEU A 416 1.31 -71.13 24.38
C LEU A 416 1.49 -70.79 25.86
N GLU A 417 1.78 -71.80 26.76
CA GLU A 417 2.09 -71.53 28.17
C GLU A 417 3.34 -70.64 28.34
N LEU A 418 4.42 -70.93 27.60
CA LEU A 418 5.64 -70.14 27.65
C LEU A 418 5.46 -68.72 27.05
N MET A 419 4.74 -68.64 25.95
CA MET A 419 4.36 -67.36 25.35
C MET A 419 3.47 -66.55 26.29
N ASN A 420 2.47 -67.18 26.93
CA ASN A 420 1.62 -66.53 27.90
C ASN A 420 2.40 -65.92 29.04
N HIS A 421 3.35 -66.69 29.61
CA HIS A 421 4.18 -66.23 30.70
C HIS A 421 5.03 -65.01 30.26
N ALA A 422 5.65 -65.07 29.09
CA ALA A 422 6.47 -64.01 28.57
C ALA A 422 5.66 -62.72 28.33
N ILE A 423 4.46 -62.83 27.75
CA ILE A 423 3.57 -61.67 27.47
C ILE A 423 3.01 -61.14 28.78
N PHE A 424 2.59 -61.98 29.74
CA PHE A 424 2.08 -61.54 31.03
C PHE A 424 3.10 -60.69 31.79
N GLU A 425 4.36 -61.15 31.86
CA GLU A 425 5.43 -60.42 32.54
C GLU A 425 5.81 -59.13 31.81
N SER A 426 5.81 -59.14 30.47
CA SER A 426 6.15 -57.96 29.66
C SER A 426 5.08 -56.89 29.63
N ALA A 427 3.82 -57.30 29.50
CA ALA A 427 2.67 -56.39 29.29
C ALA A 427 1.94 -56.02 30.59
N GLN A 428 2.14 -56.77 31.69
CA GLN A 428 1.49 -56.50 32.98
C GLN A 428 -0.03 -56.29 32.86
N ARG A 429 -0.70 -57.10 32.07
CA ARG A 429 -2.13 -57.03 31.73
C ARG A 429 -2.57 -55.75 30.97
N ARG A 430 -1.67 -54.90 30.55
CA ARG A 430 -2.03 -53.73 29.73
C ARG A 430 -2.34 -54.08 28.27
N PHE A 431 -1.71 -55.15 27.81
CA PHE A 431 -1.94 -55.72 26.49
C PHE A 431 -2.16 -57.21 26.65
N VAL A 432 -3.06 -57.73 25.87
CA VAL A 432 -3.30 -59.19 25.76
C VAL A 432 -3.23 -59.55 24.29
N MET A 433 -2.88 -60.82 24.01
CA MET A 433 -2.77 -61.31 22.65
C MET A 433 -3.68 -62.52 22.44
N THR A 434 -4.48 -62.49 21.39
CA THR A 434 -5.10 -63.70 20.88
C THR A 434 -4.09 -64.49 20.07
N CYS A 435 -4.04 -65.83 20.23
CA CYS A 435 -3.05 -66.63 19.53
C CYS A 435 -3.60 -68.05 19.21
N PHE A 436 -3.27 -68.48 18.01
CA PHE A 436 -3.57 -69.89 17.62
C PHE A 436 -2.26 -70.56 17.18
N ALA A 437 -1.93 -71.66 17.85
CA ALA A 437 -0.76 -72.45 17.53
C ALA A 437 -1.16 -73.78 16.96
N SER A 438 -0.56 -74.24 15.88
CA SER A 438 -0.84 -75.52 15.22
C SER A 438 0.46 -76.20 14.75
N ILE A 439 0.55 -77.46 14.96
CA ILE A 439 1.63 -78.33 14.48
C ILE A 439 1.01 -79.34 13.49
N ILE A 440 1.50 -79.28 12.24
CA ILE A 440 1.10 -80.13 11.14
C ILE A 440 2.13 -81.24 10.97
N ASP A 441 1.75 -82.49 11.20
CA ASP A 441 2.55 -83.69 10.86
C ASP A 441 2.25 -84.05 9.40
N THR A 442 3.19 -83.76 8.50
CA THR A 442 3.02 -84.02 7.08
C THR A 442 3.13 -85.47 6.70
N LYS A 443 3.68 -86.33 7.59
CA LYS A 443 3.78 -87.79 7.41
C LYS A 443 2.51 -88.53 7.94
N ALA A 444 2.10 -88.12 9.16
CA ALA A 444 0.90 -88.67 9.77
C ALA A 444 -0.39 -88.08 9.20
N ARG A 445 -0.29 -86.91 8.47
CA ARG A 445 -1.43 -86.16 7.97
C ARG A 445 -2.39 -85.74 9.07
N THR A 446 -1.85 -85.19 10.12
CA THR A 446 -2.64 -84.69 11.27
C THR A 446 -2.25 -83.22 11.57
N ILE A 447 -3.19 -82.48 12.11
CA ILE A 447 -2.95 -81.14 12.68
C ILE A 447 -3.29 -81.18 14.16
N THR A 448 -2.33 -80.88 15.01
CA THR A 448 -2.53 -80.71 16.47
C THR A 448 -2.50 -79.23 16.76
N TYR A 449 -3.48 -78.70 17.45
CA TYR A 449 -3.63 -77.28 17.68
C TYR A 449 -4.14 -76.98 19.09
N ALA A 450 -3.80 -75.73 19.50
CA ALA A 450 -4.29 -75.14 20.73
C ALA A 450 -4.61 -73.64 20.45
N ASN A 451 -5.53 -73.12 21.24
CA ASN A 451 -6.04 -71.73 21.03
C ASN A 451 -5.93 -70.90 22.31
N ALA A 452 -5.51 -69.71 22.18
CA ALA A 452 -5.47 -68.70 23.22
C ALA A 452 -6.40 -67.51 22.85
N GLY A 453 -7.71 -67.78 22.75
CA GLY A 453 -8.72 -66.74 22.48
C GLY A 453 -8.78 -66.21 21.07
N HIS A 454 -8.10 -66.81 20.10
CA HIS A 454 -8.04 -66.39 18.70
C HIS A 454 -9.23 -66.93 17.87
N ASN A 455 -9.46 -66.30 16.72
CA ASN A 455 -10.43 -66.78 15.73
C ASN A 455 -10.15 -68.24 15.32
N PHE A 456 -11.19 -69.02 15.14
CA PHE A 456 -10.99 -70.44 14.78
C PHE A 456 -10.61 -70.55 13.31
N PRO A 457 -9.45 -71.13 12.97
CA PRO A 457 -9.08 -71.35 11.57
C PRO A 457 -10.09 -72.30 10.89
N TYR A 458 -10.28 -72.02 9.58
CA TYR A 458 -11.12 -72.93 8.78
C TYR A 458 -10.35 -74.15 8.28
N LEU A 459 -11.01 -75.26 8.30
CA LEU A 459 -10.64 -76.44 7.56
C LEU A 459 -11.71 -76.68 6.48
N PHE A 460 -11.34 -76.44 5.21
CA PHE A 460 -12.22 -76.65 4.08
C PHE A 460 -11.83 -77.96 3.39
N ARG A 461 -12.77 -78.95 3.38
CA ARG A 461 -12.60 -80.22 2.71
C ARG A 461 -13.25 -80.18 1.35
N THR A 462 -12.47 -80.42 0.31
CA THR A 462 -12.95 -80.46 -1.07
C THR A 462 -13.72 -81.74 -1.31
N GLY A 463 -15.04 -81.61 -1.53
CA GLY A 463 -15.89 -82.75 -1.90
C GLY A 463 -16.03 -82.91 -3.40
N GLU A 464 -16.60 -84.05 -3.85
CA GLU A 464 -16.91 -84.25 -5.26
C GLU A 464 -17.82 -83.12 -5.80
N GLY A 465 -17.47 -82.56 -6.95
CA GLY A 465 -18.25 -81.53 -7.63
C GLY A 465 -18.22 -80.14 -6.98
N ASN A 466 -17.11 -79.70 -6.37
CA ASN A 466 -16.92 -78.38 -5.72
C ASN A 466 -17.89 -78.08 -4.55
N LYS A 467 -18.54 -79.05 -4.01
CA LYS A 467 -19.38 -78.94 -2.83
C LYS A 467 -18.56 -79.24 -1.56
N GLY A 468 -17.51 -78.45 -1.31
CA GLY A 468 -16.69 -78.64 -0.13
C GLY A 468 -17.43 -78.27 1.16
N GLU A 469 -17.07 -78.97 2.28
CA GLU A 469 -17.60 -78.75 3.62
C GLU A 469 -16.62 -77.90 4.45
N PHE A 470 -17.13 -76.82 5.08
CA PHE A 470 -16.40 -76.03 6.05
C PHE A 470 -16.49 -76.64 7.46
N GLY A 471 -15.33 -76.97 7.97
CA GLY A 471 -15.13 -77.22 9.40
C GLY A 471 -14.34 -76.05 10.00
N SER A 472 -14.33 -75.96 11.32
CA SER A 472 -13.46 -75.01 12.05
C SER A 472 -12.64 -75.81 13.07
N LEU A 473 -11.39 -75.41 13.26
CA LEU A 473 -10.49 -75.98 14.25
C LEU A 473 -10.83 -75.41 15.64
N MET A 474 -11.92 -75.94 16.23
CA MET A 474 -12.52 -75.37 17.44
C MET A 474 -11.89 -75.95 18.71
N ILE A 475 -11.26 -75.08 19.48
CA ILE A 475 -10.85 -75.30 20.86
C ILE A 475 -10.78 -73.92 21.53
N ARG A 476 -11.10 -73.82 22.81
CA ARG A 476 -11.10 -72.53 23.54
C ARG A 476 -9.93 -72.51 24.51
N GLY A 477 -9.46 -71.30 24.79
CA GLY A 477 -8.45 -71.05 25.79
C GLY A 477 -8.39 -69.55 26.13
N ASN A 478 -7.81 -69.21 27.25
CA ASN A 478 -7.61 -67.82 27.67
C ASN A 478 -6.59 -67.07 26.73
N ARG A 479 -6.80 -65.83 26.51
CA ARG A 479 -5.84 -64.99 25.75
C ARG A 479 -4.46 -64.95 26.45
N LEU A 480 -3.40 -64.84 25.70
CA LEU A 480 -2.05 -64.71 26.25
C LEU A 480 -1.93 -63.37 27.00
N GLY A 481 -1.37 -63.39 28.18
CA GLY A 481 -1.15 -62.23 29.04
C GLY A 481 -2.36 -61.85 29.90
N ASP A 482 -3.50 -62.55 29.80
CA ASP A 482 -4.70 -62.26 30.59
C ASP A 482 -4.58 -62.82 32.02
N ASP A 483 -4.19 -64.11 32.15
CA ASP A 483 -3.90 -64.74 33.40
C ASP A 483 -2.55 -65.47 33.31
N ARG A 484 -1.67 -65.24 34.29
CA ARG A 484 -0.34 -65.85 34.35
C ARG A 484 -0.32 -67.37 34.31
N ASP A 485 -1.26 -67.96 34.95
CA ASP A 485 -1.32 -69.44 35.16
C ASP A 485 -2.25 -70.15 34.17
N SER A 486 -2.58 -69.46 33.05
CA SER A 486 -3.38 -70.04 31.98
C SER A 486 -2.81 -71.39 31.50
N ARG A 487 -3.70 -72.37 31.34
CA ARG A 487 -3.40 -73.69 30.77
C ARG A 487 -4.15 -73.85 29.47
N TYR A 488 -3.55 -74.55 28.54
CA TYR A 488 -4.12 -74.74 27.21
C TYR A 488 -4.33 -76.22 26.95
N GLU A 489 -5.44 -76.54 26.29
CA GLU A 489 -5.74 -77.90 25.83
C GLU A 489 -5.34 -78.01 24.36
N ALA A 490 -4.99 -79.17 23.91
CA ALA A 490 -4.72 -79.49 22.53
C ALA A 490 -5.74 -80.45 21.96
N LYS A 491 -6.04 -80.27 20.67
CA LYS A 491 -6.87 -81.17 19.90
C LYS A 491 -6.17 -81.59 18.63
N THR A 492 -6.35 -82.84 18.20
CA THR A 492 -5.79 -83.34 16.94
C THR A 492 -6.92 -83.66 15.97
N THR A 493 -6.73 -83.34 14.69
CA THR A 493 -7.66 -83.58 13.59
C THR A 493 -6.90 -84.21 12.42
N ASP A 494 -7.49 -85.20 11.77
CA ASP A 494 -6.91 -85.82 10.59
C ASP A 494 -7.12 -84.93 9.38
N LEU A 495 -6.07 -84.81 8.51
CA LEU A 495 -6.02 -84.06 7.28
C LEU A 495 -6.09 -85.02 6.09
N MET A 496 -6.88 -84.67 5.06
CA MET A 496 -7.00 -85.40 3.82
C MET A 496 -6.30 -84.64 2.64
N PRO A 497 -5.82 -85.38 1.64
CA PRO A 497 -5.36 -84.74 0.42
C PRO A 497 -6.45 -83.83 -0.18
N GLY A 498 -6.08 -82.61 -0.53
CA GLY A 498 -7.02 -81.58 -1.00
C GLY A 498 -7.60 -80.64 0.08
N ASP A 499 -7.40 -80.99 1.39
CA ASP A 499 -7.85 -80.11 2.47
C ASP A 499 -7.13 -78.76 2.40
N VAL A 500 -7.87 -77.67 2.68
CA VAL A 500 -7.38 -76.31 2.78
C VAL A 500 -7.55 -75.81 4.21
N LEU A 501 -6.47 -75.29 4.78
CA LEU A 501 -6.44 -74.64 6.08
C LEU A 501 -6.36 -73.16 5.90
N VAL A 502 -7.15 -72.36 6.62
CA VAL A 502 -7.10 -70.90 6.57
C VAL A 502 -7.06 -70.35 7.99
N TRP A 503 -5.92 -69.85 8.38
CA TRP A 503 -5.73 -69.04 9.60
C TRP A 503 -5.93 -67.59 9.25
N TYR A 504 -6.62 -66.80 10.08
CA TYR A 504 -6.90 -65.39 9.80
C TYR A 504 -7.14 -64.61 11.09
N THR A 505 -6.84 -63.30 11.05
CA THR A 505 -7.23 -62.36 12.09
C THR A 505 -8.55 -61.69 11.73
N ASP A 506 -9.22 -61.09 12.70
CA ASP A 506 -10.55 -60.48 12.52
C ASP A 506 -10.53 -59.28 11.56
N GLY A 507 -9.39 -58.56 11.40
CA GLY A 507 -9.27 -57.45 10.50
C GLY A 507 -9.68 -57.72 9.06
N ILE A 508 -9.58 -59.00 8.53
CA ILE A 508 -10.07 -59.30 7.19
C ILE A 508 -11.60 -59.38 7.13
N VAL A 509 -12.26 -59.87 8.20
CA VAL A 509 -13.72 -60.03 8.24
C VAL A 509 -14.45 -58.79 8.74
N GLU A 510 -13.81 -57.98 9.58
CA GLU A 510 -14.35 -56.77 10.16
C GLU A 510 -14.08 -55.51 9.29
N CYS A 511 -13.33 -55.68 8.22
CA CYS A 511 -13.06 -54.57 7.31
C CYS A 511 -14.34 -54.06 6.64
N GLU A 512 -14.55 -52.75 6.70
CA GLU A 512 -15.76 -52.09 6.20
C GLU A 512 -15.55 -51.53 4.78
N ASN A 513 -16.62 -51.50 4.01
CA ASN A 513 -16.67 -50.81 2.74
C ASN A 513 -17.05 -49.32 2.95
N THR A 514 -17.15 -48.56 1.87
CA THR A 514 -17.51 -47.13 1.88
C THR A 514 -18.89 -46.81 2.45
N THR A 515 -19.78 -47.86 2.59
CA THR A 515 -21.10 -47.70 3.18
C THR A 515 -21.15 -48.14 4.64
N GLY A 516 -20.01 -48.58 5.23
CA GLY A 516 -19.92 -49.08 6.59
C GLY A 516 -20.41 -50.52 6.76
N GLU A 517 -20.52 -51.29 5.67
CA GLU A 517 -20.86 -52.72 5.72
C GLU A 517 -19.57 -53.54 5.85
N GLU A 518 -19.52 -54.46 6.82
CA GLU A 518 -18.40 -55.39 7.01
C GLU A 518 -18.33 -56.44 5.88
N TYR A 519 -17.11 -56.86 5.54
CA TYR A 519 -16.88 -57.98 4.63
C TYR A 519 -17.56 -59.23 5.14
N GLY A 520 -17.37 -59.53 6.37
CA GLY A 520 -18.05 -60.56 7.15
C GLY A 520 -17.66 -61.99 6.79
N GLU A 521 -17.84 -62.91 7.74
CA GLU A 521 -17.49 -64.35 7.58
C GLU A 521 -18.16 -65.02 6.36
N LYS A 522 -19.35 -64.57 6.00
CA LYS A 522 -20.10 -65.19 4.89
C LYS A 522 -19.39 -64.99 3.54
N ARG A 523 -18.95 -63.74 3.29
CA ARG A 523 -18.19 -63.38 2.06
C ARG A 523 -16.82 -64.05 2.10
N PHE A 524 -16.15 -64.00 3.25
CA PHE A 524 -14.83 -64.60 3.42
C PHE A 524 -14.87 -66.10 3.10
N ARG A 525 -15.81 -66.86 3.64
CA ARG A 525 -16.01 -68.30 3.30
C ARG A 525 -16.37 -68.55 1.85
N ALA A 526 -17.14 -67.66 1.22
CA ALA A 526 -17.44 -67.72 -0.22
C ALA A 526 -16.18 -67.50 -1.07
N SER A 527 -15.31 -66.57 -0.69
CA SER A 527 -14.02 -66.31 -1.35
C SER A 527 -13.08 -67.50 -1.20
N VAL A 528 -12.93 -68.07 0.01
CA VAL A 528 -12.15 -69.29 0.27
C VAL A 528 -12.64 -70.46 -0.61
N ARG A 529 -13.96 -70.71 -0.66
CA ARG A 529 -14.54 -71.75 -1.51
C ARG A 529 -14.24 -71.55 -2.99
N LYS A 530 -14.37 -70.28 -3.51
CA LYS A 530 -14.13 -69.94 -4.89
C LYS A 530 -12.66 -70.18 -5.28
N ALA A 531 -11.74 -69.88 -4.38
CA ALA A 531 -10.30 -70.01 -4.59
C ALA A 531 -9.73 -71.39 -4.24
N SER A 532 -10.55 -72.35 -3.70
CA SER A 532 -10.10 -73.62 -3.15
C SER A 532 -9.43 -74.58 -4.14
N SER A 533 -9.57 -74.40 -5.42
CA SER A 533 -8.89 -75.17 -6.48
C SER A 533 -7.48 -74.65 -6.80
N LEU A 534 -7.12 -73.46 -6.35
CA LEU A 534 -5.83 -72.79 -6.65
C LEU A 534 -4.74 -73.32 -5.71
N ASP A 535 -3.46 -73.09 -6.06
CA ASP A 535 -2.35 -73.31 -5.14
C ASP A 535 -2.39 -72.31 -3.97
N ALA A 536 -1.71 -72.62 -2.84
CA ALA A 536 -1.80 -71.86 -1.61
C ALA A 536 -1.47 -70.36 -1.81
N GLY A 537 -0.46 -70.03 -2.61
CA GLY A 537 -0.11 -68.64 -2.93
C GLY A 537 -1.16 -67.94 -3.78
N GLU A 538 -1.61 -68.58 -4.86
CA GLU A 538 -2.66 -68.06 -5.74
C GLU A 538 -3.99 -67.89 -5.01
N MET A 539 -4.30 -68.84 -4.10
CA MET A 539 -5.53 -68.81 -3.26
C MET A 539 -5.48 -67.60 -2.29
N ARG A 540 -4.34 -67.40 -1.60
CA ARG A 540 -4.12 -66.23 -0.75
C ARG A 540 -4.37 -64.95 -1.54
N ASP A 541 -3.73 -64.80 -2.69
CA ASP A 541 -3.81 -63.57 -3.53
C ASP A 541 -5.24 -63.34 -4.04
N ALA A 542 -5.95 -64.41 -4.43
CA ALA A 542 -7.34 -64.34 -4.86
C ALA A 542 -8.28 -63.88 -3.72
N ILE A 543 -8.10 -64.40 -2.51
CA ILE A 543 -8.90 -63.99 -1.33
C ILE A 543 -8.62 -62.55 -0.95
N ILE A 544 -7.34 -62.15 -0.91
CA ILE A 544 -6.96 -60.75 -0.56
C ILE A 544 -7.46 -59.80 -1.63
N THR A 545 -7.42 -60.16 -2.91
CA THR A 545 -7.96 -59.34 -4.01
C THR A 545 -9.47 -59.16 -3.90
N ASP A 546 -10.20 -60.23 -3.60
CA ASP A 546 -11.66 -60.19 -3.40
C ASP A 546 -12.04 -59.28 -2.22
N ALA A 547 -11.38 -59.44 -1.07
CA ALA A 547 -11.53 -58.56 0.08
C ALA A 547 -11.15 -57.11 -0.23
N GLY A 548 -10.00 -56.89 -0.89
CA GLY A 548 -9.52 -55.55 -1.31
C GLY A 548 -10.50 -54.83 -2.24
N THR A 549 -11.16 -55.57 -3.14
CA THR A 549 -12.20 -55.02 -4.02
C THR A 549 -13.42 -54.57 -3.25
N PHE A 550 -13.76 -55.27 -2.16
CA PHE A 550 -14.88 -54.91 -1.28
C PHE A 550 -14.56 -53.67 -0.44
N PHE A 551 -13.38 -53.60 0.13
CA PHE A 551 -12.94 -52.45 0.96
C PHE A 551 -12.75 -51.17 0.16
N ALA A 552 -12.36 -51.27 -1.12
CA ALA A 552 -11.98 -50.15 -1.98
C ALA A 552 -10.96 -49.22 -1.30
N ASP A 553 -11.22 -47.89 -1.30
CA ASP A 553 -10.35 -46.86 -0.70
C ASP A 553 -10.65 -46.57 0.79
N THR A 554 -11.40 -47.44 1.48
CA THR A 554 -11.75 -47.26 2.90
C THR A 554 -10.50 -47.45 3.77
N ALA A 555 -10.26 -46.51 4.69
CA ALA A 555 -9.16 -46.60 5.66
C ALA A 555 -9.38 -47.85 6.55
N ARG A 556 -8.34 -48.66 6.67
CA ARG A 556 -8.38 -49.85 7.51
C ARG A 556 -8.36 -49.47 8.97
N LYS A 557 -9.20 -50.13 9.76
CA LYS A 557 -9.29 -49.95 11.22
C LYS A 557 -8.40 -50.89 11.97
N ASP A 558 -8.10 -52.07 11.38
CA ASP A 558 -7.30 -53.12 11.99
C ASP A 558 -6.37 -53.79 10.99
N ASP A 559 -5.35 -54.50 11.51
CA ASP A 559 -4.37 -55.26 10.77
C ASP A 559 -5.00 -56.45 10.08
N ILE A 560 -4.48 -56.84 8.94
CA ILE A 560 -4.95 -58.03 8.19
C ILE A 560 -3.84 -59.07 8.12
N THR A 561 -4.06 -60.21 8.74
CA THR A 561 -3.15 -61.35 8.64
C THR A 561 -3.95 -62.60 8.21
N MET A 562 -3.42 -63.29 7.24
CA MET A 562 -3.99 -64.54 6.75
C MET A 562 -2.90 -65.52 6.32
N VAL A 563 -3.07 -66.79 6.69
CA VAL A 563 -2.22 -67.87 6.18
C VAL A 563 -3.11 -68.93 5.54
N VAL A 564 -2.78 -69.30 4.31
CA VAL A 564 -3.49 -70.39 3.60
C VAL A 564 -2.55 -71.59 3.46
N GLY A 565 -3.00 -72.75 3.87
CA GLY A 565 -2.30 -74.00 3.72
C GLY A 565 -3.08 -75.01 2.91
N ARG A 566 -2.40 -75.73 2.02
CA ARG A 566 -3.02 -76.82 1.20
C ARG A 566 -2.31 -78.16 1.44
N ILE A 567 -3.07 -79.17 1.66
CA ILE A 567 -2.58 -80.56 1.82
C ILE A 567 -2.61 -81.24 0.46
N HIS A 568 -1.47 -81.82 0.06
CA HIS A 568 -1.30 -82.55 -1.20
C HIS A 568 -1.38 -84.10 -1.01
#